data_a317832998fd935b1b357149243f7608
#
_entry.id   a317832998fd935b1b357149243f7608
#
_cell.length_a   1.000
_cell.length_b   1.000
_cell.length_c   1.000
_cell.angle_alpha   90.00
_cell.angle_beta   90.00
_cell.angle_gamma   90.00
#
_symmetry.space_group_name_H-M   'P 1'
#
loop_
_entity.id
_entity.type
_entity.pdbx_description
1 polymer ?
#
loop_
_entity_poly.entity_id
_entity_poly.type
_entity_poly.pdbx_seq_one_letter_code
_entity_poly.pdbx_strand_id
1 'polypeptide(L)'
;MYILGISALYHDSAACLIKDGKIIAAAQEERFTRKKHDHSFPSNAIQYCLREAGIDGTELDYVAFYDKPFLKFERILETYLAYAPFGIGSFLKAIPLWIKKKLWIKEIIKDELNYSGKIIFPEHHESHAASAFFPSPFQEAAFITMDGVGEWST
;
A
#
# COMPACT_ATOMS: atom_id res chain seq x y z
N MET A 1 -10.64 11.91 13.73
CA MET A 1 -10.55 10.63 12.98
C MET A 1 -9.12 10.44 12.49
N TYR A 2 -8.47 9.35 12.90
CA TYR A 2 -7.13 8.99 12.50
C TYR A 2 -7.15 7.92 11.40
N ILE A 3 -6.46 8.17 10.29
CA ILE A 3 -6.33 7.23 9.17
C ILE A 3 -4.85 7.02 8.88
N LEU A 4 -4.39 5.78 8.92
CA LEU A 4 -3.04 5.40 8.54
C LEU A 4 -3.03 4.81 7.13
N GLY A 5 -2.37 5.48 6.19
CA GLY A 5 -2.09 4.96 4.85
C GLY A 5 -0.76 4.20 4.81
N ILE A 6 -0.75 3.03 4.17
CA ILE A 6 0.42 2.14 4.07
C ILE A 6 0.66 1.76 2.61
N SER A 7 1.91 1.91 2.15
CA SER A 7 2.45 1.33 0.92
C SER A 7 3.57 0.35 1.28
N ALA A 8 3.48 -0.90 0.81
CA ALA A 8 4.46 -1.94 1.14
C ALA A 8 4.50 -3.08 0.11
N LEU A 9 5.54 -3.91 0.20
CA LEU A 9 5.73 -5.19 -0.50
C LEU A 9 5.93 -5.09 -2.01
N TYR A 10 6.23 -3.89 -2.53
CA TYR A 10 6.61 -3.70 -3.93
C TYR A 10 7.94 -2.94 -4.05
N HIS A 11 7.96 -1.63 -3.87
CA HIS A 11 9.15 -0.79 -3.71
C HIS A 11 8.78 0.42 -2.86
N ASP A 12 9.79 1.10 -2.31
CA ASP A 12 9.64 2.38 -1.61
C ASP A 12 8.51 2.37 -0.55
N SER A 13 8.56 1.38 0.33
CA SER A 13 7.55 1.26 1.39
C SER A 13 7.48 2.51 2.25
N ALA A 14 6.25 2.92 2.59
CA ALA A 14 6.00 4.18 3.27
C ALA A 14 4.73 4.11 4.14
N ALA A 15 4.64 5.04 5.07
CA ALA A 15 3.43 5.30 5.84
C ALA A 15 3.11 6.79 5.91
N CYS A 16 1.82 7.10 5.98
CA CYS A 16 1.30 8.45 6.17
C CYS A 16 0.13 8.43 7.15
N LEU A 17 0.17 9.26 8.17
CA LEU A 17 -0.92 9.42 9.13
C LEU A 17 -1.66 10.73 8.89
N ILE A 18 -2.98 10.62 8.75
CA ILE A 18 -3.89 11.73 8.57
C ILE A 18 -4.80 11.84 9.80
N LYS A 19 -4.99 13.06 10.29
CA LYS A 19 -5.99 13.39 11.31
C LYS A 19 -6.96 14.44 10.78
N ASP A 20 -8.25 14.12 10.71
CA ASP A 20 -9.31 15.07 10.29
C ASP A 20 -8.96 15.79 8.97
N GLY A 21 -8.46 15.05 7.96
CA GLY A 21 -8.08 15.56 6.66
C GLY A 21 -6.72 16.27 6.59
N LYS A 22 -5.97 16.35 7.71
CA LYS A 22 -4.62 16.95 7.74
C LYS A 22 -3.56 15.88 7.88
N ILE A 23 -2.51 15.98 7.07
CA ILE A 23 -1.33 15.13 7.20
C ILE A 23 -0.60 15.50 8.49
N ILE A 24 -0.45 14.55 9.41
CA ILE A 24 0.29 14.71 10.66
C ILE A 24 1.76 14.36 10.45
N ALA A 25 2.02 13.20 9.82
CA ALA A 25 3.36 12.73 9.51
C ALA A 25 3.32 11.79 8.31
N ALA A 26 4.43 11.76 7.57
CA ALA A 26 4.65 10.81 6.49
C ALA A 26 6.13 10.49 6.38
N ALA A 27 6.47 9.23 6.13
CA ALA A 27 7.85 8.79 5.97
C ALA A 27 7.96 7.55 5.08
N GLN A 28 9.09 7.45 4.38
CA GLN A 28 9.50 6.21 3.72
C GLN A 28 10.34 5.36 4.67
N GLU A 29 10.20 4.05 4.59
CA GLU A 29 10.92 3.09 5.42
C GLU A 29 12.44 3.18 5.21
N GLU A 30 12.88 3.46 3.99
CA GLU A 30 14.30 3.63 3.66
C GLU A 30 15.00 4.74 4.45
N ARG A 31 14.27 5.72 5.01
CA ARG A 31 14.84 6.79 5.83
C ARG A 31 15.39 6.25 7.14
N PHE A 32 14.81 5.18 7.63
CA PHE A 32 15.17 4.50 8.88
C PHE A 32 16.13 3.34 8.63
N THR A 33 15.83 2.48 7.65
CA THR A 33 16.62 1.29 7.35
C THR A 33 17.89 1.57 6.58
N ARG A 34 18.00 2.76 5.92
CA ARG A 34 19.09 3.14 5.01
C ARG A 34 19.26 2.21 3.81
N LYS A 35 18.23 1.42 3.52
CA LYS A 35 18.19 0.51 2.39
C LYS A 35 17.37 1.15 1.27
N LYS A 36 18.02 1.50 0.18
CA LYS A 36 17.37 2.13 -0.99
C LYS A 36 16.29 1.21 -1.57
N HIS A 37 15.13 1.79 -1.91
CA HIS A 37 13.96 1.10 -2.42
C HIS A 37 13.49 -0.04 -1.50
N ASP A 38 13.55 0.16 -0.19
CA ASP A 38 13.11 -0.85 0.77
C ASP A 38 11.64 -1.20 0.53
N HIS A 39 11.39 -2.48 0.31
CA HIS A 39 10.07 -3.05 0.04
C HIS A 39 9.47 -3.80 1.24
N SER A 40 10.16 -3.80 2.37
CA SER A 40 9.69 -4.44 3.59
C SER A 40 8.41 -3.78 4.10
N PHE A 41 7.71 -4.42 5.03
CA PHE A 41 6.62 -3.75 5.75
C PHE A 41 7.19 -2.53 6.50
N PRO A 42 6.56 -1.34 6.41
CA PRO A 42 7.16 -0.07 6.86
C PRO A 42 6.98 0.16 8.36
N SER A 43 7.44 -0.78 9.20
CA SER A 43 7.26 -0.74 10.66
C SER A 43 7.86 0.51 11.30
N ASN A 44 9.04 0.95 10.85
CA ASN A 44 9.67 2.16 11.39
C ASN A 44 8.94 3.44 10.98
N ALA A 45 8.51 3.53 9.72
CA ALA A 45 7.75 4.67 9.21
C ALA A 45 6.39 4.78 9.92
N ILE A 46 5.72 3.66 10.17
CA ILE A 46 4.46 3.59 10.92
C ILE A 46 4.68 4.07 12.37
N GLN A 47 5.67 3.54 13.06
CA GLN A 47 5.99 3.94 14.43
C GLN A 47 6.35 5.43 14.52
N TYR A 48 7.06 5.95 13.52
CA TYR A 48 7.32 7.38 13.43
C TYR A 48 6.01 8.17 13.35
N CYS A 49 5.11 7.82 12.44
CA CYS A 49 3.84 8.50 12.26
C CYS A 49 2.96 8.46 13.53
N LEU A 50 2.86 7.30 14.18
CA LEU A 50 2.08 7.15 15.42
C LEU A 50 2.67 7.98 16.57
N ARG A 51 4.00 7.97 16.71
CA ARG A 51 4.70 8.77 17.74
C ARG A 51 4.53 10.28 17.55
N GLU A 52 4.58 10.78 16.31
CA GLU A 52 4.35 12.20 16.01
C GLU A 52 2.92 12.66 16.38
N ALA A 53 1.96 11.74 16.32
CA ALA A 53 0.58 12.01 16.75
C ALA A 53 0.34 11.75 18.25
N GLY A 54 1.27 11.09 18.94
CA GLY A 54 1.11 10.68 20.34
C GLY A 54 0.05 9.62 20.57
N ILE A 55 -0.17 8.72 19.59
CA ILE A 55 -1.17 7.64 19.64
C ILE A 55 -0.51 6.28 19.41
N ASP A 56 -1.27 5.22 19.67
CA ASP A 56 -0.91 3.85 19.29
C ASP A 56 -1.84 3.30 18.18
N GLY A 57 -1.55 2.06 17.74
CA GLY A 57 -2.30 1.43 16.65
C GLY A 57 -3.77 1.18 16.98
N THR A 58 -4.13 1.06 18.25
CA THR A 58 -5.53 0.80 18.69
C THR A 58 -6.42 2.04 18.60
N GLU A 59 -5.82 3.23 18.52
CA GLU A 59 -6.53 4.51 18.40
C GLU A 59 -6.80 4.91 16.94
N LEU A 60 -6.37 4.11 15.97
CA LEU A 60 -6.65 4.33 14.56
C LEU A 60 -8.11 3.99 14.24
N ASP A 61 -8.81 4.90 13.58
CA ASP A 61 -10.16 4.65 13.08
C ASP A 61 -10.14 3.76 11.83
N TYR A 62 -9.16 3.99 10.93
CA TYR A 62 -8.99 3.23 9.70
C TYR A 62 -7.51 3.03 9.36
N VAL A 63 -7.23 1.91 8.71
CA VAL A 63 -5.98 1.68 7.99
C VAL A 63 -6.31 1.53 6.50
N ALA A 64 -5.58 2.21 5.62
CA ALA A 64 -5.73 2.11 4.18
C ALA A 64 -4.45 1.53 3.55
N PHE A 65 -4.60 0.51 2.72
CA PHE A 65 -3.51 -0.04 1.93
C PHE A 65 -3.69 0.34 0.46
N TYR A 66 -2.64 0.69 -0.24
CA TYR A 66 -2.66 1.43 -1.51
C TYR A 66 -3.21 0.68 -2.74
N ASP A 67 -3.45 -0.62 -2.67
CA ASP A 67 -4.02 -1.41 -3.77
C ASP A 67 -4.92 -2.57 -3.26
N LYS A 68 -5.51 -3.31 -4.20
CA LYS A 68 -6.33 -4.51 -3.94
C LYS A 68 -5.52 -5.77 -4.25
N PRO A 69 -4.85 -6.40 -3.26
CA PRO A 69 -3.94 -7.53 -3.50
C PRO A 69 -4.59 -8.71 -4.23
N PHE A 70 -5.86 -9.02 -3.91
CA PHE A 70 -6.57 -10.13 -4.57
C PHE A 70 -6.85 -9.84 -6.04
N LEU A 71 -7.28 -8.62 -6.39
CA LEU A 71 -7.53 -8.23 -7.77
C LEU A 71 -6.24 -8.27 -8.61
N LYS A 72 -5.15 -7.79 -8.04
CA LYS A 72 -3.83 -7.84 -8.67
C LYS A 72 -3.33 -9.28 -8.87
N PHE A 73 -3.57 -10.15 -7.90
CA PHE A 73 -3.25 -11.56 -7.99
C PHE A 73 -4.07 -12.26 -9.08
N GLU A 74 -5.38 -12.02 -9.15
CA GLU A 74 -6.28 -12.52 -10.19
C GLU A 74 -5.76 -12.14 -11.58
N ARG A 75 -5.47 -10.87 -11.83
CA ARG A 75 -4.88 -10.42 -13.09
C ARG A 75 -3.59 -11.17 -13.44
N ILE A 76 -2.69 -11.37 -12.47
CA ILE A 76 -1.45 -12.11 -12.70
C ILE A 76 -1.75 -13.53 -13.13
N LEU A 77 -2.67 -14.23 -12.46
CA LEU A 77 -3.07 -15.58 -12.82
C LEU A 77 -3.67 -15.66 -14.22
N GLU A 78 -4.62 -14.78 -14.52
CA GLU A 78 -5.26 -14.75 -15.85
C GLU A 78 -4.26 -14.45 -16.96
N THR A 79 -3.35 -13.51 -16.74
CA THR A 79 -2.29 -13.19 -17.71
C THR A 79 -1.42 -14.41 -17.98
N TYR A 80 -0.97 -15.12 -16.94
CA TYR A 80 -0.14 -16.31 -17.15
C TYR A 80 -0.91 -17.45 -17.83
N LEU A 81 -2.18 -17.64 -17.51
CA LEU A 81 -3.01 -18.66 -18.16
C LEU A 81 -3.24 -18.33 -19.64
N ALA A 82 -3.50 -17.07 -19.96
CA ALA A 82 -3.74 -16.63 -21.36
C ALA A 82 -2.51 -16.82 -22.25
N TYR A 83 -1.29 -16.68 -21.70
CA TYR A 83 -0.05 -16.78 -22.47
C TYR A 83 0.71 -18.11 -22.25
N ALA A 84 0.13 -19.07 -21.56
CA ALA A 84 0.79 -20.36 -21.35
C ALA A 84 1.15 -21.04 -22.69
N PRO A 85 2.32 -21.70 -22.80
CA PRO A 85 3.32 -21.96 -21.74
C PRO A 85 4.37 -20.85 -21.57
N PHE A 86 4.24 -19.72 -22.28
CA PHE A 86 5.20 -18.62 -22.19
C PHE A 86 5.18 -17.99 -20.78
N GLY A 87 6.37 -17.68 -20.27
CA GLY A 87 6.50 -17.02 -18.95
C GLY A 87 6.43 -17.96 -17.73
N ILE A 88 6.40 -19.30 -17.93
CA ILE A 88 6.29 -20.26 -16.82
C ILE A 88 7.39 -20.10 -15.76
N GLY A 89 8.60 -19.72 -16.15
CA GLY A 89 9.69 -19.46 -15.20
C GLY A 89 9.42 -18.26 -14.28
N SER A 90 8.81 -17.20 -14.81
CA SER A 90 8.37 -16.03 -14.03
C SER A 90 7.18 -16.38 -13.12
N PHE A 91 6.23 -17.15 -13.63
CA PHE A 91 5.09 -17.66 -12.86
C PHE A 91 5.54 -18.44 -11.63
N LEU A 92 6.43 -19.43 -11.80
CA LEU A 92 6.93 -20.25 -10.70
C LEU A 92 7.71 -19.46 -9.65
N LYS A 93 8.28 -18.31 -10.00
CA LYS A 93 8.94 -17.39 -9.05
C LYS A 93 7.93 -16.46 -8.35
N ALA A 94 6.96 -15.94 -9.10
CA ALA A 94 6.01 -14.94 -8.59
C ALA A 94 4.96 -15.56 -7.64
N ILE A 95 4.35 -16.67 -8.02
CA ILE A 95 3.22 -17.26 -7.29
C ILE A 95 3.53 -17.60 -5.84
N PRO A 96 4.68 -18.23 -5.48
CA PRO A 96 4.99 -18.50 -4.09
C PRO A 96 5.11 -17.24 -3.23
N LEU A 97 5.61 -16.14 -3.80
CA LEU A 97 5.71 -14.85 -3.09
C LEU A 97 4.33 -14.26 -2.80
N TRP A 98 3.42 -14.34 -3.78
CA TRP A 98 2.05 -13.87 -3.61
C TRP A 98 1.31 -14.68 -2.56
N ILE A 99 1.30 -16.00 -2.68
CA ILE A 99 0.59 -16.90 -1.75
C ILE A 99 1.15 -16.79 -0.33
N LYS A 100 2.48 -16.65 -0.17
CA LYS A 100 3.10 -16.64 1.17
C LYS A 100 3.05 -15.29 1.88
N LYS A 101 2.98 -14.17 1.16
CA LYS A 101 3.09 -12.83 1.76
C LYS A 101 2.01 -11.85 1.32
N LYS A 102 1.89 -11.61 0.00
CA LYS A 102 1.11 -10.46 -0.50
C LYS A 102 -0.39 -10.61 -0.27
N LEU A 103 -0.92 -11.81 -0.33
CA LEU A 103 -2.34 -12.06 -0.06
C LEU A 103 -2.70 -11.92 1.42
N TRP A 104 -1.72 -11.99 2.32
CA TRP A 104 -1.92 -11.91 3.77
C TRP A 104 -1.65 -10.53 4.35
N ILE A 105 -1.66 -9.49 3.51
CA ILE A 105 -1.36 -8.12 3.96
C ILE A 105 -2.32 -7.65 5.05
N LYS A 106 -3.57 -8.08 5.00
CA LYS A 106 -4.56 -7.75 6.02
C LYS A 106 -4.17 -8.29 7.39
N GLU A 107 -3.73 -9.51 7.44
CA GLU A 107 -3.26 -10.18 8.65
C GLU A 107 -1.95 -9.54 9.14
N ILE A 108 -1.02 -9.29 8.23
CA ILE A 108 0.25 -8.60 8.56
C ILE A 108 -0.03 -7.23 9.20
N ILE A 109 -0.93 -6.42 8.62
CA ILE A 109 -1.30 -5.11 9.17
C ILE A 109 -1.88 -5.26 10.58
N LYS A 110 -2.78 -6.23 10.79
CA LYS A 110 -3.39 -6.47 12.09
C LYS A 110 -2.39 -6.85 13.16
N ASP A 111 -1.49 -7.76 12.82
CA ASP A 111 -0.50 -8.29 13.75
C ASP A 111 0.56 -7.23 14.10
N GLU A 112 1.10 -6.54 13.09
CA GLU A 112 2.14 -5.52 13.26
C GLU A 112 1.67 -4.28 14.04
N LEU A 113 0.38 -3.91 13.89
CA LEU A 113 -0.21 -2.73 14.53
C LEU A 113 -1.03 -3.06 15.79
N ASN A 114 -1.22 -4.35 16.12
CA ASN A 114 -2.21 -4.78 17.10
C ASN A 114 -3.60 -4.15 16.81
N TYR A 115 -3.99 -4.13 15.52
CA TYR A 115 -5.15 -3.40 15.03
C TYR A 115 -6.31 -4.34 14.68
N SER A 116 -7.46 -4.10 15.27
CA SER A 116 -8.68 -4.90 15.04
C SER A 116 -9.76 -4.19 14.21
N GLY A 117 -9.51 -2.94 13.82
CA GLY A 117 -10.47 -2.11 13.10
C GLY A 117 -10.57 -2.43 11.60
N LYS A 118 -11.18 -1.51 10.87
CA LYS A 118 -11.43 -1.65 9.43
C LYS A 118 -10.21 -1.29 8.60
N ILE A 119 -9.79 -2.22 7.73
CA ILE A 119 -8.76 -1.98 6.71
C ILE A 119 -9.45 -1.76 5.38
N ILE A 120 -9.06 -0.70 4.67
CA ILE A 120 -9.60 -0.27 3.38
C ILE A 120 -8.56 -0.56 2.30
N PHE A 121 -9.02 -1.09 1.17
CA PHE A 121 -8.22 -1.38 -0.01
C PHE A 121 -8.83 -0.62 -1.21
N PRO A 122 -8.45 0.62 -1.46
CA PRO A 122 -8.85 1.36 -2.66
C PRO A 122 -8.22 0.74 -3.92
N GLU A 123 -8.72 1.12 -5.07
CA GLU A 123 -8.09 0.77 -6.33
C GLU A 123 -6.74 1.49 -6.49
N HIS A 124 -5.81 0.84 -7.19
CA HIS A 124 -4.46 1.35 -7.35
C HIS A 124 -4.43 2.75 -7.98
N HIS A 125 -5.20 2.97 -9.05
CA HIS A 125 -5.30 4.27 -9.72
C HIS A 125 -6.07 5.31 -8.90
N GLU A 126 -7.02 4.91 -8.04
CA GLU A 126 -7.63 5.82 -7.07
C GLU A 126 -6.60 6.32 -6.06
N SER A 127 -5.70 5.44 -5.61
CA SER A 127 -4.61 5.82 -4.70
C SER A 127 -3.65 6.81 -5.35
N HIS A 128 -3.30 6.62 -6.63
CA HIS A 128 -2.48 7.59 -7.39
C HIS A 128 -3.18 8.94 -7.49
N ALA A 129 -4.45 8.97 -7.92
CA ALA A 129 -5.23 10.21 -8.04
C ALA A 129 -5.35 10.94 -6.69
N ALA A 130 -5.67 10.21 -5.63
CA ALA A 130 -5.82 10.76 -4.29
C ALA A 130 -4.51 11.35 -3.75
N SER A 131 -3.38 10.69 -3.99
CA SER A 131 -2.06 11.14 -3.54
C SER A 131 -1.60 12.45 -4.18
N ALA A 132 -2.06 12.72 -5.39
CA ALA A 132 -1.76 13.97 -6.11
C ALA A 132 -2.78 15.08 -5.82
N PHE A 133 -4.08 14.74 -5.82
CA PHE A 133 -5.15 15.73 -5.74
C PHE A 133 -5.34 16.29 -4.33
N PHE A 134 -5.49 15.45 -3.31
CA PHE A 134 -5.82 15.93 -1.95
C PHE A 134 -4.76 16.81 -1.29
N PRO A 135 -3.44 16.61 -1.49
CA PRO A 135 -2.43 17.54 -1.01
C PRO A 135 -2.29 18.81 -1.85
N SER A 136 -2.94 18.88 -3.03
CA SER A 136 -2.85 20.03 -3.93
C SER A 136 -3.72 21.19 -3.45
N PRO A 137 -3.47 22.43 -3.92
CA PRO A 137 -4.31 23.57 -3.61
C PRO A 137 -5.59 23.66 -4.46
N PHE A 138 -5.82 22.72 -5.38
CA PHE A 138 -6.93 22.78 -6.32
C PHE A 138 -8.23 22.28 -5.70
N GLN A 139 -9.34 22.99 -5.95
CA GLN A 139 -10.69 22.55 -5.58
C GLN A 139 -11.27 21.58 -6.62
N GLU A 140 -10.90 21.78 -7.88
CA GLU A 140 -11.25 20.94 -9.01
C GLU A 140 -10.04 20.77 -9.92
N ALA A 141 -9.81 19.57 -10.42
CA ALA A 141 -8.73 19.29 -11.36
C ALA A 141 -9.06 18.08 -12.23
N ALA A 142 -8.64 18.12 -13.48
CA ALA A 142 -8.52 16.92 -14.29
C ALA A 142 -7.20 16.21 -13.94
N PHE A 143 -7.23 14.89 -13.86
CA PHE A 143 -6.02 14.09 -13.64
C PHE A 143 -5.96 12.93 -14.62
N ILE A 144 -4.77 12.48 -14.89
CA ILE A 144 -4.49 11.26 -15.65
C ILE A 144 -3.58 10.37 -14.81
N THR A 145 -3.91 9.10 -14.73
CA THR A 145 -3.07 8.09 -14.08
C THR A 145 -2.52 7.16 -15.14
N MET A 146 -1.21 6.93 -15.12
CA MET A 146 -0.53 5.98 -15.99
C MET A 146 0.46 5.18 -15.14
N ASP A 147 0.42 3.87 -15.26
CA ASP A 147 1.27 2.98 -14.49
C ASP A 147 1.89 1.90 -15.39
N GLY A 148 3.10 1.46 -15.03
CA GLY A 148 3.76 0.36 -15.72
C GLY A 148 3.16 -1.00 -15.37
N VAL A 149 2.60 -1.15 -14.17
CA VAL A 149 2.04 -2.41 -13.65
C VAL A 149 0.89 -2.11 -12.66
N GLY A 150 -0.23 -1.68 -13.16
CA GLY A 150 -1.45 -1.46 -12.36
C GLY A 150 -2.17 -2.75 -11.95
N GLU A 151 -3.43 -2.64 -11.59
CA GLU A 151 -4.33 -3.80 -11.38
C GLU A 151 -4.76 -4.35 -12.75
N TRP A 152 -5.80 -3.78 -13.36
CA TRP A 152 -6.20 -4.08 -14.74
C TRP A 152 -5.89 -2.92 -15.70
N SER A 153 -5.95 -1.70 -15.22
CA SER A 153 -5.56 -0.50 -15.97
C SER A 153 -4.08 -0.22 -15.82
N THR A 154 -3.46 0.29 -16.86
CA THR A 154 -2.06 0.74 -16.90
C THR A 154 -1.96 2.19 -17.35
#